data_bde1940509c07fd1c0b995619fccd1f1
#
_entry.id   bde1940509c07fd1c0b995619fccd1f1
#
_cell.length_a   1.000
_cell.length_b   1.000
_cell.length_c   1.000
_cell.angle_alpha   90.00
_cell.angle_beta   90.00
_cell.angle_gamma   90.00
#
_symmetry.space_group_name_H-M   'P 1'
#
loop_
_entity.id
_entity.type
_entity.pdbx_description
1 polymer ?
#
loop_
_entity_poly.entity_id
_entity_poly.type
_entity_poly.pdbx_seq_one_letter_code
_entity_poly.pdbx_strand_id
1 'polypeptide(L)'
;MSDKFDLIVIGAGPGGYVAAIRAAQLGLKTACVEKWVDDKGTPVLGGTCLNVGCIPSKALLETTHKLHEAQHGFAAQGIVTDNVRMDTKQMVARKDQIVKNLTGGIAGLFKANGVTLLQGTGKLLANKQVEVTAQDGNSSVYAADNVILASGSVPVEIPPAPLTEGLILDNEGALNIDETPKRLGIIGAGVIGLEMGSIWARCGSEVTVFEAMDDFLALADVDVAKEAKKLLTKQGLDIKLGARCTGTEIIDGKEVKVKFADASGDQEMVFDKLIVAVGRRPQTQGLLAADSGVKLDERGFIFVDDSCRTDAPGVYAIGDSVRGPMLAHKASEEGIMVVDIIAGHKAALNYDCIPNIIYTFPELAWVGKTEQQLKSEGVKIKVGKFPFAASGRAMAANATDGFVKIIADEGTDRILGVHMVGGIASELIAQGVIAMEFCASAEDLQLMVFAHPTVSEAVHEAALAVDNHAIHIANRKKR
;
A
#
# COMPACT_ATOMS: atom_id res chain seq x y z
N MET A 1 -31.53 8.29 27.64
CA MET A 1 -31.77 7.80 26.26
C MET A 1 -30.39 7.72 25.61
N SER A 2 -29.97 6.56 25.11
CA SER A 2 -28.72 6.44 24.38
C SER A 2 -28.80 7.35 23.15
N ASP A 3 -27.74 8.11 22.88
CA ASP A 3 -27.68 8.92 21.65
C ASP A 3 -27.80 8.00 20.44
N LYS A 4 -28.79 8.24 19.60
CA LYS A 4 -29.00 7.51 18.35
C LYS A 4 -28.32 8.28 17.21
N PHE A 5 -27.61 7.53 16.34
CA PHE A 5 -26.98 8.04 15.12
C PHE A 5 -27.62 7.41 13.87
N ASP A 6 -27.57 8.09 12.75
CA ASP A 6 -27.95 7.52 11.46
C ASP A 6 -26.87 6.54 10.99
N LEU A 7 -25.59 6.86 11.29
CA LEU A 7 -24.42 6.03 10.99
C LEU A 7 -23.40 6.04 12.12
N ILE A 8 -22.92 4.85 12.49
CA ILE A 8 -21.69 4.70 13.29
C ILE A 8 -20.63 3.98 12.46
N VAL A 9 -19.44 4.55 12.38
CA VAL A 9 -18.28 3.93 11.73
C VAL A 9 -17.31 3.44 12.81
N ILE A 10 -16.89 2.17 12.78
CA ILE A 10 -15.92 1.61 13.74
C ILE A 10 -14.56 1.55 13.09
N GLY A 11 -13.64 2.42 13.51
CA GLY A 11 -12.28 2.62 13.01
C GLY A 11 -12.17 3.90 12.17
N ALA A 12 -11.17 4.73 12.47
CA ALA A 12 -10.88 5.99 11.76
C ALA A 12 -9.64 5.90 10.84
N GLY A 13 -9.38 4.71 10.27
CA GLY A 13 -8.42 4.55 9.17
C GLY A 13 -8.96 5.15 7.87
N PRO A 14 -8.23 5.05 6.73
CA PRO A 14 -8.61 5.68 5.45
C PRO A 14 -10.05 5.40 5.03
N GLY A 15 -10.52 4.17 5.10
CA GLY A 15 -11.92 3.87 4.80
C GLY A 15 -12.90 4.51 5.78
N GLY A 16 -12.57 4.45 7.08
CA GLY A 16 -13.49 4.90 8.12
C GLY A 16 -13.62 6.42 8.21
N TYR A 17 -12.52 7.19 8.22
CA TYR A 17 -12.64 8.64 8.31
C TYR A 17 -13.26 9.24 7.04
N VAL A 18 -12.96 8.68 5.86
CA VAL A 18 -13.57 9.10 4.59
C VAL A 18 -15.06 8.83 4.60
N ALA A 19 -15.49 7.62 4.99
CA ALA A 19 -16.90 7.27 5.12
C ALA A 19 -17.63 8.20 6.11
N ALA A 20 -17.03 8.47 7.28
CA ALA A 20 -17.64 9.33 8.30
C ALA A 20 -17.83 10.77 7.80
N ILE A 21 -16.82 11.34 7.13
CA ILE A 21 -16.90 12.69 6.55
C ILE A 21 -17.95 12.71 5.44
N ARG A 22 -17.92 11.74 4.52
CA ARG A 22 -18.91 11.66 3.41
C ARG A 22 -20.34 11.57 3.94
N ALA A 23 -20.59 10.75 4.95
CA ALA A 23 -21.90 10.62 5.58
C ALA A 23 -22.40 11.93 6.17
N ALA A 24 -21.55 12.63 6.91
CA ALA A 24 -21.87 13.94 7.47
C ALA A 24 -22.16 14.98 6.38
N GLN A 25 -21.42 14.97 5.27
CA GLN A 25 -21.67 15.84 4.11
C GLN A 25 -23.03 15.57 3.45
N LEU A 26 -23.53 14.33 3.52
CA LEU A 26 -24.86 13.95 3.03
C LEU A 26 -25.98 14.19 4.08
N GLY A 27 -25.64 14.83 5.21
CA GLY A 27 -26.60 15.21 6.24
C GLY A 27 -26.93 14.12 7.26
N LEU A 28 -26.22 12.99 7.26
CA LEU A 28 -26.41 11.93 8.24
C LEU A 28 -25.76 12.30 9.59
N LYS A 29 -26.49 12.12 10.70
CA LYS A 29 -25.92 12.25 12.06
C LYS A 29 -24.92 11.10 12.28
N THR A 30 -23.65 11.41 12.20
CA THR A 30 -22.56 10.42 12.10
C THR A 30 -21.66 10.44 13.32
N ALA A 31 -21.32 9.25 13.83
CA ALA A 31 -20.24 9.04 14.78
C ALA A 31 -19.15 8.14 14.18
N CYS A 32 -17.90 8.37 14.63
CA CYS A 32 -16.76 7.51 14.30
C CYS A 32 -16.08 7.07 15.60
N VAL A 33 -15.85 5.76 15.74
CA VAL A 33 -15.19 5.17 16.91
C VAL A 33 -13.72 4.97 16.60
N GLU A 34 -12.81 5.48 17.46
CA GLU A 34 -11.36 5.26 17.32
C GLU A 34 -10.72 4.98 18.68
N LYS A 35 -9.87 3.93 18.72
CA LYS A 35 -9.18 3.51 19.93
C LYS A 35 -7.79 4.12 20.11
N TRP A 36 -7.14 4.56 19.03
CA TRP A 36 -5.77 5.06 19.06
C TRP A 36 -5.68 6.42 19.76
N VAL A 37 -4.65 6.54 20.58
CA VAL A 37 -4.31 7.76 21.31
C VAL A 37 -2.80 7.97 21.27
N ASP A 38 -2.40 9.23 21.40
CA ASP A 38 -1.01 9.60 21.65
C ASP A 38 -0.60 9.33 23.12
N ASP A 39 0.66 9.60 23.45
CA ASP A 39 1.23 9.44 24.79
C ASP A 39 0.51 10.29 25.88
N LYS A 40 -0.31 11.26 25.45
CA LYS A 40 -1.10 12.14 26.33
C LYS A 40 -2.56 11.70 26.44
N GLY A 41 -2.93 10.59 25.78
CA GLY A 41 -4.31 10.11 25.74
C GLY A 41 -5.21 10.88 24.77
N THR A 42 -4.65 11.70 23.87
CA THR A 42 -5.41 12.41 22.84
C THR A 42 -5.73 11.46 21.68
N PRO A 43 -6.98 11.40 21.17
CA PRO A 43 -7.32 10.56 20.04
C PRO A 43 -6.47 10.88 18.80
N VAL A 44 -5.94 9.83 18.14
CA VAL A 44 -5.17 9.93 16.91
C VAL A 44 -5.91 9.24 15.78
N LEU A 45 -6.32 10.02 14.77
CA LEU A 45 -7.08 9.54 13.61
C LEU A 45 -6.15 9.12 12.47
N GLY A 46 -6.71 8.46 11.45
CA GLY A 46 -5.98 8.08 10.24
C GLY A 46 -5.53 6.62 10.18
N GLY A 47 -5.69 5.86 11.27
CA GLY A 47 -5.39 4.44 11.35
C GLY A 47 -3.94 4.10 10.97
N THR A 48 -3.70 2.83 10.60
CA THR A 48 -2.37 2.32 10.25
C THR A 48 -1.68 3.15 9.15
N CYS A 49 -2.39 3.45 8.07
CA CYS A 49 -1.80 4.13 6.91
C CYS A 49 -1.14 5.46 7.26
N LEU A 50 -1.81 6.32 8.02
CA LEU A 50 -1.30 7.65 8.33
C LEU A 50 -0.28 7.63 9.48
N ASN A 51 -0.45 6.74 10.45
CA ASN A 51 0.37 6.75 11.66
C ASN A 51 1.62 5.88 11.57
N VAL A 52 1.48 4.64 11.07
CA VAL A 52 2.54 3.61 11.09
C VAL A 52 2.63 2.83 9.76
N GLY A 53 2.21 3.42 8.65
CA GLY A 53 2.15 2.77 7.34
C GLY A 53 2.57 3.68 6.19
N CYS A 54 1.62 3.97 5.29
CA CYS A 54 1.88 4.62 4.01
C CYS A 54 2.57 5.98 4.13
N ILE A 55 2.07 6.87 4.99
CA ILE A 55 2.58 8.24 5.08
C ILE A 55 3.99 8.27 5.67
N PRO A 56 4.26 7.67 6.85
CA PRO A 56 5.62 7.68 7.39
C PRO A 56 6.62 6.96 6.48
N SER A 57 6.25 5.84 5.85
CA SER A 57 7.17 5.15 4.94
C SER A 57 7.52 5.99 3.71
N LYS A 58 6.54 6.68 3.09
CA LYS A 58 6.79 7.55 1.93
C LYS A 58 7.62 8.78 2.32
N ALA A 59 7.44 9.32 3.53
CA ALA A 59 8.29 10.40 4.04
C ALA A 59 9.76 9.98 4.16
N LEU A 60 10.03 8.75 4.62
CA LEU A 60 11.39 8.19 4.71
C LEU A 60 11.96 7.84 3.33
N LEU A 61 11.15 7.22 2.45
CA LEU A 61 11.55 6.89 1.07
C LEU A 61 11.96 8.12 0.29
N GLU A 62 11.17 9.19 0.34
CA GLU A 62 11.47 10.46 -0.32
C GLU A 62 12.77 11.08 0.20
N THR A 63 12.94 11.10 1.54
CA THR A 63 14.15 11.66 2.16
C THR A 63 15.40 10.86 1.77
N THR A 64 15.32 9.53 1.82
CA THR A 64 16.46 8.67 1.48
C THR A 64 16.74 8.60 -0.02
N HIS A 65 15.72 8.82 -0.87
CA HIS A 65 15.91 8.98 -2.30
C HIS A 65 16.75 10.24 -2.60
N LYS A 66 16.43 11.39 -1.98
CA LYS A 66 17.24 12.61 -2.11
C LYS A 66 18.68 12.45 -1.63
N LEU A 67 18.89 11.67 -0.56
CA LEU A 67 20.24 11.31 -0.12
C LEU A 67 20.98 10.54 -1.22
N HIS A 68 20.36 9.53 -1.79
CA HIS A 68 20.92 8.71 -2.85
C HIS A 68 21.25 9.53 -4.10
N GLU A 69 20.36 10.44 -4.52
CA GLU A 69 20.61 11.36 -5.63
C GLU A 69 21.79 12.27 -5.35
N ALA A 70 21.89 12.83 -4.14
CA ALA A 70 23.00 13.71 -3.76
C ALA A 70 24.34 12.99 -3.74
N GLN A 71 24.38 11.71 -3.34
CA GLN A 71 25.60 10.90 -3.27
C GLN A 71 26.03 10.33 -4.62
N HIS A 72 25.09 10.02 -5.53
CA HIS A 72 25.38 9.23 -6.73
C HIS A 72 24.93 9.90 -8.04
N GLY A 73 23.97 10.83 -8.01
CA GLY A 73 23.37 11.44 -9.20
C GLY A 73 23.89 12.85 -9.51
N PHE A 74 24.18 13.66 -8.49
CA PHE A 74 24.47 15.09 -8.64
C PHE A 74 25.75 15.38 -9.39
N ALA A 75 26.80 14.58 -9.17
CA ALA A 75 28.10 14.78 -9.85
C ALA A 75 27.97 14.69 -11.38
N ALA A 76 27.16 13.76 -11.90
CA ALA A 76 26.89 13.61 -13.32
C ALA A 76 26.13 14.83 -13.92
N GLN A 77 25.43 15.60 -13.08
CA GLN A 77 24.70 16.81 -13.46
C GLN A 77 25.55 18.08 -13.27
N GLY A 78 26.80 17.96 -12.83
CA GLY A 78 27.70 19.10 -12.56
C GLY A 78 27.46 19.75 -11.19
N ILE A 79 26.65 19.15 -10.30
CA ILE A 79 26.42 19.63 -8.96
C ILE A 79 27.46 19.02 -8.03
N VAL A 80 28.26 19.89 -7.39
CA VAL A 80 29.29 19.48 -6.45
C VAL A 80 28.73 19.50 -5.04
N THR A 81 28.86 18.37 -4.34
CA THR A 81 28.45 18.22 -2.94
C THR A 81 29.55 17.51 -2.16
N ASP A 82 29.80 17.96 -0.93
CA ASP A 82 30.79 17.38 -0.03
C ASP A 82 30.12 16.77 1.20
N ASN A 83 30.57 15.58 1.60
CA ASN A 83 30.20 14.91 2.87
C ASN A 83 28.68 14.77 3.11
N VAL A 84 27.92 14.44 2.06
CA VAL A 84 26.48 14.22 2.16
C VAL A 84 26.21 12.94 2.99
N ARG A 85 25.55 13.11 4.13
CA ARG A 85 25.22 12.03 5.07
C ARG A 85 23.81 12.18 5.62
N MET A 86 23.22 11.09 6.10
CA MET A 86 21.94 11.11 6.80
C MET A 86 22.13 11.46 8.28
N ASP A 87 21.31 12.37 8.77
CA ASP A 87 20.97 12.48 10.18
C ASP A 87 19.66 11.71 10.42
N THR A 88 19.79 10.48 10.88
CA THR A 88 18.66 9.54 11.01
C THR A 88 17.63 10.06 12.02
N LYS A 89 18.08 10.67 13.14
CA LYS A 89 17.16 11.23 14.15
C LYS A 89 16.33 12.38 13.58
N GLN A 90 16.96 13.28 12.81
CA GLN A 90 16.25 14.37 12.16
C GLN A 90 15.30 13.86 11.07
N MET A 91 15.68 12.80 10.33
CA MET A 91 14.83 12.15 9.34
C MET A 91 13.55 11.59 9.98
N VAL A 92 13.69 10.87 11.11
CA VAL A 92 12.58 10.33 11.88
C VAL A 92 11.71 11.47 12.44
N ALA A 93 12.31 12.49 13.05
CA ALA A 93 11.57 13.64 13.59
C ALA A 93 10.75 14.36 12.49
N ARG A 94 11.30 14.51 11.27
CA ARG A 94 10.56 15.04 10.12
C ARG A 94 9.36 14.17 9.75
N LYS A 95 9.54 12.86 9.71
CA LYS A 95 8.47 11.88 9.47
C LYS A 95 7.35 12.05 10.51
N ASP A 96 7.68 12.14 11.80
CA ASP A 96 6.71 12.31 12.89
C ASP A 96 5.94 13.64 12.78
N GLN A 97 6.61 14.71 12.37
CA GLN A 97 5.94 15.99 12.15
C GLN A 97 4.93 15.93 10.99
N ILE A 98 5.24 15.19 9.91
CA ILE A 98 4.32 14.98 8.78
C ILE A 98 3.08 14.20 9.25
N VAL A 99 3.29 13.11 9.98
CA VAL A 99 2.20 12.28 10.56
C VAL A 99 1.31 13.15 11.45
N LYS A 100 1.89 13.90 12.39
CA LYS A 100 1.16 14.78 13.30
C LYS A 100 0.31 15.83 12.56
N ASN A 101 0.87 16.42 11.51
CA ASN A 101 0.14 17.44 10.73
C ASN A 101 -1.07 16.84 10.02
N LEU A 102 -0.92 15.66 9.40
CA LEU A 102 -2.00 14.99 8.67
C LEU A 102 -3.09 14.45 9.59
N THR A 103 -2.71 13.80 10.68
CA THR A 103 -3.69 13.26 11.66
C THR A 103 -4.45 14.38 12.35
N GLY A 104 -3.79 15.48 12.69
CA GLY A 104 -4.43 16.71 13.18
C GLY A 104 -5.39 17.33 12.16
N GLY A 105 -5.06 17.26 10.87
CA GLY A 105 -5.93 17.69 9.78
C GLY A 105 -7.24 16.94 9.75
N ILE A 106 -7.22 15.60 9.94
CA ILE A 106 -8.45 14.78 9.99
C ILE A 106 -9.33 15.20 11.18
N ALA A 107 -8.76 15.43 12.35
CA ALA A 107 -9.51 15.91 13.51
C ALA A 107 -10.20 17.26 13.21
N GLY A 108 -9.52 18.16 12.50
CA GLY A 108 -10.10 19.40 11.99
C GLY A 108 -11.26 19.16 11.02
N LEU A 109 -11.14 18.21 10.11
CA LEU A 109 -12.19 17.83 9.16
C LEU A 109 -13.41 17.21 9.86
N PHE A 110 -13.20 16.38 10.88
CA PHE A 110 -14.31 15.84 11.69
C PHE A 110 -15.11 16.96 12.33
N LYS A 111 -14.40 17.91 12.98
CA LYS A 111 -15.04 19.08 13.60
C LYS A 111 -15.79 19.92 12.56
N ALA A 112 -15.19 20.19 11.40
CA ALA A 112 -15.80 21.02 10.36
C ALA A 112 -17.05 20.40 9.75
N ASN A 113 -17.12 19.06 9.66
CA ASN A 113 -18.26 18.31 9.12
C ASN A 113 -19.26 17.83 10.20
N GLY A 114 -19.02 18.11 11.49
CA GLY A 114 -19.93 17.70 12.56
C GLY A 114 -19.92 16.21 12.88
N VAL A 115 -18.83 15.48 12.54
CA VAL A 115 -18.66 14.07 12.91
C VAL A 115 -18.37 13.96 14.40
N THR A 116 -19.16 13.16 15.12
CA THR A 116 -18.94 12.88 16.55
C THR A 116 -17.84 11.83 16.70
N LEU A 117 -16.74 12.18 17.36
CA LEU A 117 -15.70 11.22 17.70
C LEU A 117 -16.04 10.51 19.01
N LEU A 118 -16.12 9.18 18.98
CA LEU A 118 -16.28 8.31 20.15
C LEU A 118 -14.94 7.62 20.41
N GLN A 119 -14.24 8.06 21.45
CA GLN A 119 -12.94 7.51 21.81
C GLN A 119 -13.10 6.19 22.55
N GLY A 120 -12.49 5.12 22.03
CA GLY A 120 -12.48 3.81 22.66
C GLY A 120 -12.48 2.67 21.65
N THR A 121 -12.50 1.45 22.19
CA THR A 121 -12.60 0.22 21.39
C THR A 121 -14.07 -0.05 21.07
N GLY A 122 -14.40 -0.04 19.78
CA GLY A 122 -15.73 -0.32 19.28
C GLY A 122 -16.01 -1.81 19.11
N LYS A 123 -17.20 -2.26 19.52
CA LYS A 123 -17.69 -3.62 19.32
C LYS A 123 -19.13 -3.59 18.83
N LEU A 124 -19.40 -4.29 17.72
CA LEU A 124 -20.76 -4.45 17.21
C LEU A 124 -21.51 -5.50 18.05
N LEU A 125 -22.65 -5.10 18.58
CA LEU A 125 -23.61 -5.94 19.26
C LEU A 125 -24.79 -6.27 18.33
N ALA A 126 -25.74 -7.07 18.82
CA ALA A 126 -27.02 -7.30 18.13
C ALA A 126 -27.79 -5.99 17.87
N ASN A 127 -28.69 -6.01 16.87
CA ASN A 127 -29.60 -4.90 16.54
C ASN A 127 -28.89 -3.57 16.24
N LYS A 128 -27.67 -3.62 15.65
CA LYS A 128 -26.88 -2.43 15.25
C LYS A 128 -26.53 -1.52 16.44
N GLN A 129 -26.41 -2.08 17.62
CA GLN A 129 -25.84 -1.40 18.76
C GLN A 129 -24.32 -1.48 18.70
N VAL A 130 -23.66 -0.41 19.10
CA VAL A 130 -22.20 -0.34 19.18
C VAL A 130 -21.80 -0.03 20.62
N GLU A 131 -21.10 -0.96 21.24
CA GLU A 131 -20.43 -0.76 22.52
C GLU A 131 -19.10 -0.08 22.27
N VAL A 132 -18.82 0.99 22.98
CA VAL A 132 -17.55 1.70 22.97
C VAL A 132 -16.96 1.63 24.36
N THR A 133 -15.82 0.93 24.49
CA THR A 133 -15.09 0.81 25.75
C THR A 133 -13.94 1.80 25.76
N ALA A 134 -14.00 2.78 26.65
CA ALA A 134 -12.95 3.77 26.84
C ALA A 134 -11.70 3.17 27.50
N GLN A 135 -10.58 3.90 27.52
CA GLN A 135 -9.31 3.41 28.08
C GLN A 135 -9.38 3.13 29.60
N ASP A 136 -10.25 3.81 30.33
CA ASP A 136 -10.50 3.58 31.76
C ASP A 136 -11.38 2.35 32.04
N GLY A 137 -11.78 1.62 31.00
CA GLY A 137 -12.61 0.42 31.07
C GLY A 137 -14.12 0.70 31.11
N ASN A 138 -14.57 1.96 31.17
CA ASN A 138 -15.98 2.29 31.13
C ASN A 138 -16.54 2.03 29.73
N SER A 139 -17.70 1.41 29.65
CA SER A 139 -18.39 1.12 28.40
C SER A 139 -19.68 1.93 28.26
N SER A 140 -19.94 2.40 27.05
CA SER A 140 -21.19 3.03 26.64
C SER A 140 -21.73 2.34 25.40
N VAL A 141 -23.07 2.24 25.31
CA VAL A 141 -23.74 1.62 24.15
C VAL A 141 -24.51 2.67 23.38
N TYR A 142 -24.27 2.73 22.09
CA TYR A 142 -24.91 3.64 21.14
C TYR A 142 -25.74 2.85 20.14
N ALA A 143 -26.88 3.42 19.71
CA ALA A 143 -27.73 2.83 18.68
C ALA A 143 -27.47 3.53 17.33
N ALA A 144 -27.55 2.77 16.24
CA ALA A 144 -27.42 3.31 14.90
C ALA A 144 -28.49 2.72 13.96
N ASP A 145 -28.81 3.48 12.90
CA ASP A 145 -29.64 2.94 11.81
C ASP A 145 -28.73 2.10 10.86
N ASN A 146 -27.46 2.49 10.70
CA ASN A 146 -26.46 1.76 9.95
C ASN A 146 -25.11 1.73 10.70
N VAL A 147 -24.32 0.67 10.47
CA VAL A 147 -22.95 0.55 11.01
C VAL A 147 -21.99 0.18 9.88
N ILE A 148 -20.84 0.84 9.83
CA ILE A 148 -19.72 0.47 8.95
C ILE A 148 -18.57 -0.05 9.81
N LEU A 149 -18.14 -1.28 9.53
CA LEU A 149 -16.96 -1.90 10.13
C LEU A 149 -15.74 -1.57 9.28
N ALA A 150 -14.83 -0.73 9.79
CA ALA A 150 -13.62 -0.26 9.13
C ALA A 150 -12.38 -0.51 10.02
N SER A 151 -12.35 -1.68 10.67
CA SER A 151 -11.36 -2.02 11.70
C SER A 151 -9.94 -2.24 11.17
N GLY A 152 -9.77 -2.36 9.85
CA GLY A 152 -8.47 -2.46 9.20
C GLY A 152 -7.77 -3.80 9.40
N SER A 153 -6.45 -3.77 9.48
CA SER A 153 -5.58 -4.94 9.57
C SER A 153 -4.44 -4.73 10.56
N VAL A 154 -3.80 -5.84 10.94
CA VAL A 154 -2.59 -5.87 11.78
C VAL A 154 -1.49 -6.72 11.10
N PRO A 155 -0.20 -6.52 11.42
CA PRO A 155 0.88 -7.36 10.93
C PRO A 155 0.65 -8.83 11.25
N VAL A 156 1.15 -9.71 10.37
CA VAL A 156 1.22 -11.14 10.64
C VAL A 156 2.49 -11.42 11.45
N GLU A 157 2.33 -11.99 12.63
CA GLU A 157 3.43 -12.51 13.42
C GLU A 157 3.75 -13.96 13.00
N ILE A 158 5.02 -14.32 12.99
CA ILE A 158 5.46 -15.66 12.66
C ILE A 158 6.22 -16.29 13.84
N PRO A 159 5.90 -17.54 14.22
CA PRO A 159 6.56 -18.20 15.36
C PRO A 159 8.09 -18.24 15.27
N PRO A 160 8.73 -18.41 14.07
CA PRO A 160 10.19 -18.42 13.96
C PRO A 160 10.88 -17.09 14.28
N ALA A 161 10.16 -15.95 14.21
CA ALA A 161 10.73 -14.63 14.47
C ALA A 161 9.76 -13.78 15.34
N PRO A 162 9.61 -14.13 16.63
CA PRO A 162 8.77 -13.37 17.54
C PRO A 162 9.32 -11.95 17.73
N LEU A 163 8.42 -10.96 17.73
CA LEU A 163 8.82 -9.56 17.91
C LEU A 163 9.56 -9.36 19.22
N THR A 164 10.65 -8.61 19.17
CA THR A 164 11.50 -8.31 20.32
C THR A 164 11.87 -6.84 20.27
N GLU A 165 11.54 -6.10 21.32
CA GLU A 165 11.76 -4.66 21.41
C GLU A 165 13.19 -4.27 20.99
N GLY A 166 13.29 -3.32 20.09
CA GLY A 166 14.54 -2.78 19.58
C GLY A 166 15.35 -3.71 18.64
N LEU A 167 14.99 -4.99 18.50
CA LEU A 167 15.76 -5.99 17.74
C LEU A 167 14.98 -6.66 16.60
N ILE A 168 13.82 -7.25 16.88
CA ILE A 168 12.96 -7.90 15.89
C ILE A 168 11.68 -7.06 15.80
N LEU A 169 11.52 -6.37 14.69
CA LEU A 169 10.57 -5.28 14.50
C LEU A 169 9.49 -5.64 13.48
N ASP A 170 8.29 -5.14 13.68
CA ASP A 170 7.29 -5.02 12.63
C ASP A 170 7.44 -3.71 11.83
N ASN A 171 6.41 -3.35 11.05
CA ASN A 171 6.41 -2.09 10.29
C ASN A 171 6.48 -0.84 11.19
N GLU A 172 5.84 -0.86 12.36
CA GLU A 172 5.84 0.27 13.28
C GLU A 172 7.23 0.49 13.89
N GLY A 173 7.83 -0.58 14.41
CA GLY A 173 9.20 -0.54 14.93
C GLY A 173 10.22 -0.14 13.85
N ALA A 174 10.05 -0.64 12.62
CA ALA A 174 10.93 -0.34 11.50
C ALA A 174 10.93 1.14 11.10
N LEU A 175 9.79 1.83 11.21
CA LEU A 175 9.65 3.26 10.92
C LEU A 175 10.25 4.17 12.01
N ASN A 176 10.55 3.62 13.17
CA ASN A 176 11.07 4.34 14.33
C ASN A 176 12.53 4.03 14.66
N ILE A 177 13.25 3.33 13.77
CA ILE A 177 14.70 3.14 13.90
C ILE A 177 15.38 4.51 13.80
N ASP A 178 16.09 4.93 14.83
CA ASP A 178 16.72 6.25 14.96
C ASP A 178 18.24 6.26 14.76
N GLU A 179 18.82 5.06 14.57
CA GLU A 179 20.23 4.87 14.21
C GLU A 179 20.32 3.86 13.05
N THR A 180 21.05 4.22 12.00
CA THR A 180 21.22 3.34 10.84
C THR A 180 21.90 2.04 11.24
N PRO A 181 21.23 0.87 11.17
CA PRO A 181 21.85 -0.42 11.45
C PRO A 181 22.91 -0.72 10.38
N LYS A 182 24.03 -1.35 10.75
CA LYS A 182 25.03 -1.76 9.76
C LYS A 182 24.51 -2.93 8.92
N ARG A 183 23.94 -3.94 9.58
CA ARG A 183 23.38 -5.15 8.98
C ARG A 183 21.90 -5.23 9.30
N LEU A 184 21.05 -5.24 8.29
CA LEU A 184 19.61 -5.32 8.42
C LEU A 184 19.08 -6.56 7.72
N GLY A 185 18.42 -7.45 8.49
CA GLY A 185 17.65 -8.55 7.93
C GLY A 185 16.18 -8.15 7.74
N ILE A 186 15.56 -8.64 6.68
CA ILE A 186 14.12 -8.43 6.42
C ILE A 186 13.52 -9.77 6.02
N ILE A 187 12.44 -10.19 6.67
CA ILE A 187 11.66 -11.37 6.30
C ILE A 187 10.43 -10.92 5.52
N GLY A 188 10.36 -11.30 4.23
CA GLY A 188 9.32 -10.96 3.27
C GLY A 188 9.76 -9.91 2.25
N ALA A 189 9.77 -10.30 0.96
CA ALA A 189 10.08 -9.43 -0.19
C ALA A 189 8.81 -8.81 -0.81
N GLY A 190 7.77 -8.58 -0.01
CA GLY A 190 6.58 -7.84 -0.41
C GLY A 190 6.80 -6.32 -0.36
N VAL A 191 5.71 -5.56 -0.59
CA VAL A 191 5.72 -4.08 -0.64
C VAL A 191 6.47 -3.47 0.56
N ILE A 192 6.08 -3.86 1.78
CA ILE A 192 6.64 -3.28 3.03
C ILE A 192 8.13 -3.62 3.15
N GLY A 193 8.50 -4.88 2.93
CA GLY A 193 9.89 -5.31 3.05
C GLY A 193 10.82 -4.62 2.06
N LEU A 194 10.38 -4.46 0.81
CA LEU A 194 11.17 -3.78 -0.23
C LEU A 194 11.30 -2.27 0.03
N GLU A 195 10.23 -1.63 0.51
CA GLU A 195 10.26 -0.20 0.88
C GLU A 195 11.19 0.04 2.06
N MET A 196 11.08 -0.75 3.15
CA MET A 196 11.98 -0.65 4.31
C MET A 196 13.43 -0.96 3.92
N GLY A 197 13.64 -2.02 3.13
CA GLY A 197 14.97 -2.36 2.61
C GLY A 197 15.60 -1.22 1.81
N SER A 198 14.83 -0.59 0.94
CA SER A 198 15.29 0.54 0.14
C SER A 198 15.67 1.77 0.98
N ILE A 199 14.88 2.08 2.04
CA ILE A 199 15.18 3.18 2.97
C ILE A 199 16.55 2.96 3.60
N TRP A 200 16.78 1.80 4.20
CA TRP A 200 17.97 1.56 5.00
C TRP A 200 19.20 1.27 4.15
N ALA A 201 19.06 0.62 2.98
CA ALA A 201 20.17 0.47 2.02
C ALA A 201 20.71 1.84 1.56
N ARG A 202 19.82 2.79 1.26
CA ARG A 202 20.22 4.17 0.91
C ARG A 202 20.89 4.93 2.06
N CYS A 203 20.58 4.57 3.30
CA CYS A 203 21.26 5.09 4.49
C CYS A 203 22.61 4.42 4.76
N GLY A 204 22.99 3.37 4.01
CA GLY A 204 24.28 2.67 4.11
C GLY A 204 24.23 1.34 4.86
N SER A 205 23.05 0.79 5.15
CA SER A 205 22.91 -0.56 5.71
C SER A 205 23.22 -1.64 4.67
N GLU A 206 23.86 -2.72 5.09
CA GLU A 206 23.89 -4.00 4.36
C GLU A 206 22.55 -4.70 4.58
N VAL A 207 21.73 -4.77 3.52
CA VAL A 207 20.35 -5.28 3.63
C VAL A 207 20.23 -6.64 2.98
N THR A 208 19.78 -7.65 3.75
CA THR A 208 19.39 -8.97 3.24
C THR A 208 17.89 -9.17 3.41
N VAL A 209 17.22 -9.52 2.32
CA VAL A 209 15.77 -9.78 2.27
C VAL A 209 15.54 -11.27 2.04
N PHE A 210 14.86 -11.95 2.96
CA PHE A 210 14.50 -13.35 2.89
C PHE A 210 13.06 -13.48 2.37
N GLU A 211 12.89 -14.16 1.24
CA GLU A 211 11.58 -14.47 0.66
C GLU A 211 11.40 -15.98 0.59
N ALA A 212 10.32 -16.47 1.19
CA ALA A 212 10.04 -17.89 1.25
C ALA A 212 9.57 -18.50 -0.08
N MET A 213 9.07 -17.65 -0.98
CA MET A 213 8.63 -18.04 -2.31
C MET A 213 9.81 -18.03 -3.29
N ASP A 214 9.74 -18.90 -4.31
CA ASP A 214 10.73 -18.93 -5.39
C ASP A 214 10.55 -17.78 -6.38
N ASP A 215 9.33 -17.27 -6.50
CA ASP A 215 8.96 -16.17 -7.39
C ASP A 215 9.02 -14.83 -6.66
N PHE A 216 9.76 -13.88 -7.24
CA PHE A 216 9.80 -12.50 -6.75
C PHE A 216 8.58 -11.72 -7.20
N LEU A 217 7.85 -11.11 -6.26
CA LEU A 217 6.64 -10.31 -6.52
C LEU A 217 5.63 -11.04 -7.41
N ALA A 218 5.25 -12.25 -7.06
CA ALA A 218 4.38 -13.14 -7.87
C ALA A 218 3.03 -12.51 -8.31
N LEU A 219 2.56 -11.46 -7.63
CA LEU A 219 1.34 -10.72 -7.99
C LEU A 219 1.58 -9.66 -9.08
N ALA A 220 2.82 -9.26 -9.35
CA ALA A 220 3.15 -8.31 -10.39
C ALA A 220 3.30 -9.01 -11.76
N ASP A 221 3.23 -8.21 -12.84
CA ASP A 221 3.59 -8.71 -14.16
C ASP A 221 5.06 -9.18 -14.18
N VAL A 222 5.34 -10.28 -14.86
CA VAL A 222 6.67 -10.92 -14.90
C VAL A 222 7.77 -9.94 -15.34
N ASP A 223 7.48 -9.05 -16.31
CA ASP A 223 8.45 -8.06 -16.75
C ASP A 223 8.74 -7.02 -15.65
N VAL A 224 7.69 -6.60 -14.91
CA VAL A 224 7.84 -5.69 -13.76
C VAL A 224 8.67 -6.35 -12.66
N ALA A 225 8.33 -7.58 -12.26
CA ALA A 225 9.05 -8.30 -11.22
C ALA A 225 10.52 -8.50 -11.57
N LYS A 226 10.82 -8.89 -12.83
CA LYS A 226 12.19 -9.08 -13.32
C LYS A 226 13.02 -7.79 -13.31
N GLU A 227 12.46 -6.70 -13.81
CA GLU A 227 13.16 -5.41 -13.84
C GLU A 227 13.35 -4.85 -12.43
N ALA A 228 12.32 -4.96 -11.57
CA ALA A 228 12.39 -4.56 -10.17
C ALA A 228 13.50 -5.29 -9.42
N LYS A 229 13.56 -6.63 -9.52
CA LYS A 229 14.62 -7.42 -8.87
C LYS A 229 16.01 -6.98 -9.30
N LYS A 230 16.21 -6.83 -10.62
CA LYS A 230 17.48 -6.35 -11.20
C LYS A 230 17.90 -5.00 -10.62
N LEU A 231 16.98 -4.02 -10.58
CA LEU A 231 17.28 -2.65 -10.15
C LEU A 231 17.48 -2.57 -8.63
N LEU A 232 16.68 -3.25 -7.84
CA LEU A 232 16.82 -3.27 -6.38
C LEU A 232 18.11 -4.00 -5.94
N THR A 233 18.48 -5.10 -6.61
CA THR A 233 19.75 -5.77 -6.36
C THR A 233 20.94 -4.87 -6.71
N LYS A 234 20.86 -4.13 -7.83
CA LYS A 234 21.89 -3.13 -8.21
C LYS A 234 22.03 -2.02 -7.15
N GLN A 235 20.96 -1.70 -6.43
CA GLN A 235 20.95 -0.71 -5.34
C GLN A 235 21.42 -1.28 -3.99
N GLY A 236 21.83 -2.54 -3.93
CA GLY A 236 22.42 -3.12 -2.74
C GLY A 236 21.49 -4.01 -1.89
N LEU A 237 20.28 -4.34 -2.36
CA LEU A 237 19.45 -5.33 -1.69
C LEU A 237 19.88 -6.75 -2.06
N ASP A 238 20.35 -7.53 -1.08
CA ASP A 238 20.57 -8.98 -1.23
C ASP A 238 19.25 -9.73 -1.06
N ILE A 239 18.57 -10.04 -2.17
CA ILE A 239 17.25 -10.69 -2.17
C ILE A 239 17.41 -12.19 -2.36
N LYS A 240 17.17 -12.95 -1.29
CA LYS A 240 17.23 -14.42 -1.24
C LYS A 240 15.83 -14.99 -1.44
N LEU A 241 15.58 -15.59 -2.60
CA LEU A 241 14.34 -16.31 -2.92
C LEU A 241 14.42 -17.77 -2.46
N GLY A 242 13.27 -18.39 -2.17
CA GLY A 242 13.20 -19.74 -1.62
C GLY A 242 13.82 -19.85 -0.22
N ALA A 243 14.13 -18.72 0.43
CA ALA A 243 14.80 -18.64 1.72
C ALA A 243 13.77 -18.49 2.85
N ARG A 244 13.45 -19.59 3.50
CA ARG A 244 12.44 -19.64 4.58
C ARG A 244 13.12 -19.50 5.95
N CYS A 245 12.74 -18.47 6.71
CA CYS A 245 13.17 -18.34 8.12
C CYS A 245 12.62 -19.52 8.94
N THR A 246 13.51 -20.20 9.65
CA THR A 246 13.22 -21.36 10.51
C THR A 246 13.36 -21.05 12.01
N GLY A 247 14.02 -19.95 12.36
CA GLY A 247 14.18 -19.52 13.75
C GLY A 247 15.01 -18.27 13.88
N THR A 248 14.92 -17.65 15.06
CA THR A 248 15.77 -16.51 15.45
C THR A 248 16.34 -16.75 16.84
N GLU A 249 17.50 -16.16 17.12
CA GLU A 249 18.19 -16.21 18.41
C GLU A 249 18.78 -14.83 18.71
N ILE A 250 18.56 -14.31 19.90
CA ILE A 250 19.14 -13.05 20.34
C ILE A 250 20.54 -13.32 20.92
N ILE A 251 21.55 -12.62 20.38
CA ILE A 251 22.94 -12.71 20.81
C ILE A 251 23.27 -11.50 21.69
N ASP A 252 23.65 -11.73 22.94
CA ASP A 252 24.08 -10.72 23.91
C ASP A 252 23.13 -9.52 24.07
N GLY A 253 21.83 -9.70 23.74
CA GLY A 253 20.83 -8.65 23.78
C GLY A 253 21.04 -7.51 22.79
N LYS A 254 21.85 -7.71 21.74
CA LYS A 254 22.25 -6.66 20.79
C LYS A 254 22.11 -7.03 19.31
N GLU A 255 22.17 -8.30 18.99
CA GLU A 255 22.15 -8.80 17.62
C GLU A 255 21.12 -9.91 17.48
N VAL A 256 20.65 -10.14 16.27
CA VAL A 256 19.70 -11.18 15.91
C VAL A 256 20.37 -12.16 14.96
N LYS A 257 20.52 -13.42 15.36
CA LYS A 257 20.86 -14.51 14.46
C LYS A 257 19.58 -15.02 13.81
N VAL A 258 19.52 -15.02 12.51
CA VAL A 258 18.43 -15.58 11.70
C VAL A 258 18.88 -16.94 11.17
N LYS A 259 18.14 -17.99 11.47
CA LYS A 259 18.27 -19.32 10.87
C LYS A 259 17.26 -19.44 9.74
N PHE A 260 17.72 -19.89 8.57
CA PHE A 260 16.86 -20.06 7.41
C PHE A 260 17.28 -21.27 6.59
N ALA A 261 16.35 -21.80 5.81
CA ALA A 261 16.59 -22.88 4.86
C ALA A 261 16.35 -22.38 3.44
N ASP A 262 17.28 -22.68 2.52
CA ASP A 262 17.19 -22.44 1.08
C ASP A 262 17.61 -23.69 0.29
N ALA A 263 17.80 -23.57 -1.02
CA ALA A 263 18.23 -24.66 -1.89
C ALA A 263 19.61 -25.24 -1.53
N SER A 264 20.43 -24.52 -0.75
CA SER A 264 21.73 -24.95 -0.26
C SER A 264 21.66 -25.66 1.10
N GLY A 265 20.47 -25.76 1.70
CA GLY A 265 20.22 -26.33 3.03
C GLY A 265 20.08 -25.27 4.12
N ASP A 266 20.31 -25.68 5.37
CA ASP A 266 20.21 -24.82 6.53
C ASP A 266 21.37 -23.83 6.59
N GLN A 267 21.05 -22.57 6.79
CA GLN A 267 21.98 -21.43 6.83
C GLN A 267 21.71 -20.57 8.07
N GLU A 268 22.68 -19.74 8.43
CA GLU A 268 22.48 -18.69 9.45
C GLU A 268 23.21 -17.40 9.10
N MET A 269 22.61 -16.26 9.47
CA MET A 269 23.19 -14.92 9.33
C MET A 269 22.92 -14.10 10.57
N VAL A 270 23.79 -13.12 10.88
CA VAL A 270 23.64 -12.24 12.06
C VAL A 270 23.42 -10.81 11.62
N PHE A 271 22.43 -10.16 12.23
CA PHE A 271 21.99 -8.80 11.94
C PHE A 271 21.94 -7.95 13.20
N ASP A 272 22.09 -6.64 13.04
CA ASP A 272 21.91 -5.69 14.15
C ASP A 272 20.41 -5.48 14.45
N LYS A 273 19.56 -5.58 13.41
CA LYS A 273 18.10 -5.55 13.50
C LYS A 273 17.47 -6.47 12.46
N LEU A 274 16.29 -6.96 12.77
CA LEU A 274 15.47 -7.78 11.87
C LEU A 274 14.07 -7.15 11.73
N ILE A 275 13.56 -7.04 10.49
CA ILE A 275 12.19 -6.60 10.23
C ILE A 275 11.36 -7.80 9.75
N VAL A 276 10.18 -7.99 10.33
CA VAL A 276 9.20 -9.00 9.90
C VAL A 276 8.10 -8.31 9.08
N ALA A 277 8.07 -8.60 7.78
CA ALA A 277 7.17 -7.95 6.81
C ALA A 277 6.46 -8.99 5.90
N VAL A 278 5.93 -10.05 6.50
CA VAL A 278 5.36 -11.23 5.81
C VAL A 278 3.87 -11.09 5.45
N GLY A 279 3.31 -9.91 5.60
CA GLY A 279 1.92 -9.60 5.27
C GLY A 279 1.10 -9.11 6.45
N ARG A 280 -0.21 -8.99 6.22
CA ARG A 280 -1.17 -8.45 7.18
C ARG A 280 -2.40 -9.37 7.24
N ARG A 281 -3.10 -9.35 8.37
CA ARG A 281 -4.37 -10.06 8.58
C ARG A 281 -5.46 -9.09 9.03
N PRO A 282 -6.75 -9.38 8.75
CA PRO A 282 -7.84 -8.51 9.18
C PRO A 282 -7.90 -8.39 10.70
N GLN A 283 -8.26 -7.19 11.18
CA GLN A 283 -8.43 -6.90 12.61
C GLN A 283 -9.90 -7.06 13.00
N THR A 284 -10.33 -8.32 13.20
CA THR A 284 -11.72 -8.67 13.57
C THR A 284 -11.86 -9.24 14.97
N GLN A 285 -10.73 -9.48 15.63
CA GLN A 285 -10.73 -10.00 17.01
C GLN A 285 -11.36 -8.96 17.97
N GLY A 286 -12.38 -9.38 18.71
CA GLY A 286 -13.08 -8.52 19.66
C GLY A 286 -14.05 -7.50 19.04
N LEU A 287 -14.11 -7.41 17.70
CA LEU A 287 -14.96 -6.47 16.96
C LEU A 287 -16.45 -6.84 17.01
N LEU A 288 -16.76 -8.12 17.03
CA LEU A 288 -18.10 -8.67 16.88
C LEU A 288 -18.57 -9.39 18.14
N ALA A 289 -19.80 -9.14 18.58
CA ALA A 289 -20.49 -10.00 19.51
C ALA A 289 -20.97 -11.28 18.81
N ALA A 290 -21.14 -12.37 19.55
CA ALA A 290 -21.56 -13.66 18.99
C ALA A 290 -22.92 -13.60 18.28
N ASP A 291 -23.78 -12.69 18.70
CA ASP A 291 -25.14 -12.46 18.18
C ASP A 291 -25.23 -11.25 17.22
N SER A 292 -24.09 -10.71 16.79
CA SER A 292 -24.05 -9.57 15.84
C SER A 292 -24.64 -9.86 14.46
N GLY A 293 -24.72 -11.14 14.09
CA GLY A 293 -25.22 -11.60 12.78
C GLY A 293 -24.19 -11.49 11.64
N VAL A 294 -23.00 -10.98 11.91
CA VAL A 294 -21.90 -10.84 10.92
C VAL A 294 -21.05 -12.11 10.89
N LYS A 295 -20.75 -12.60 9.69
CA LYS A 295 -19.94 -13.82 9.49
C LYS A 295 -18.50 -13.48 9.06
N LEU A 296 -17.58 -14.32 9.49
CA LEU A 296 -16.17 -14.29 9.08
C LEU A 296 -15.84 -15.53 8.24
N ASP A 297 -14.87 -15.38 7.32
CA ASP A 297 -14.26 -16.52 6.64
C ASP A 297 -13.18 -17.19 7.52
N GLU A 298 -12.56 -18.28 7.00
CA GLU A 298 -11.55 -19.06 7.73
C GLU A 298 -10.28 -18.25 8.00
N ARG A 299 -10.06 -17.16 7.28
CA ARG A 299 -8.90 -16.25 7.45
C ARG A 299 -9.23 -15.02 8.29
N GLY A 300 -10.48 -14.92 8.77
CA GLY A 300 -10.95 -13.84 9.62
C GLY A 300 -11.45 -12.59 8.87
N PHE A 301 -11.61 -12.63 7.55
CA PHE A 301 -12.25 -11.54 6.79
C PHE A 301 -13.76 -11.54 6.99
N ILE A 302 -14.33 -10.37 7.03
CA ILE A 302 -15.80 -10.21 7.09
C ILE A 302 -16.39 -10.51 5.70
N PHE A 303 -17.39 -11.40 5.65
CA PHE A 303 -18.15 -11.65 4.43
C PHE A 303 -18.98 -10.44 4.05
N VAL A 304 -18.86 -10.03 2.78
CA VAL A 304 -19.65 -8.93 2.19
C VAL A 304 -20.01 -9.24 0.74
N ASP A 305 -21.14 -8.66 0.29
CA ASP A 305 -21.53 -8.62 -1.12
C ASP A 305 -20.74 -7.54 -1.89
N ASP A 306 -21.05 -7.33 -3.18
CA ASP A 306 -20.37 -6.33 -4.02
C ASP A 306 -20.67 -4.87 -3.62
N SER A 307 -21.67 -4.66 -2.79
CA SER A 307 -22.01 -3.38 -2.16
C SER A 307 -21.47 -3.25 -0.74
N CYS A 308 -20.53 -4.12 -0.34
CA CYS A 308 -19.94 -4.18 1.00
C CYS A 308 -20.97 -4.42 2.12
N ARG A 309 -22.16 -4.98 1.83
CA ARG A 309 -23.17 -5.38 2.85
C ARG A 309 -22.75 -6.70 3.47
N THR A 310 -22.88 -6.79 4.79
CA THR A 310 -22.77 -8.06 5.53
C THR A 310 -24.10 -8.81 5.55
N ASP A 311 -24.12 -10.01 6.12
CA ASP A 311 -25.37 -10.76 6.36
C ASP A 311 -26.30 -10.07 7.37
N ALA A 312 -25.79 -9.16 8.23
CA ALA A 312 -26.58 -8.41 9.19
C ALA A 312 -27.19 -7.16 8.52
N PRO A 313 -28.52 -7.00 8.45
CA PRO A 313 -29.15 -5.88 7.77
C PRO A 313 -28.74 -4.51 8.35
N GLY A 314 -28.30 -3.59 7.48
CA GLY A 314 -27.80 -2.26 7.85
C GLY A 314 -26.40 -2.27 8.45
N VAL A 315 -25.68 -3.38 8.33
CA VAL A 315 -24.25 -3.49 8.69
C VAL A 315 -23.43 -3.72 7.45
N TYR A 316 -22.40 -2.91 7.29
CA TYR A 316 -21.44 -2.93 6.17
C TYR A 316 -20.03 -3.14 6.70
N ALA A 317 -19.12 -3.62 5.86
CA ALA A 317 -17.71 -3.70 6.19
C ALA A 317 -16.86 -3.31 5.00
N ILE A 318 -15.74 -2.62 5.25
CA ILE A 318 -14.87 -2.03 4.21
C ILE A 318 -13.39 -2.18 4.56
N GLY A 319 -12.54 -1.92 3.57
CA GLY A 319 -11.08 -1.83 3.70
C GLY A 319 -10.41 -3.18 3.91
N ASP A 320 -9.39 -3.20 4.77
CA ASP A 320 -8.55 -4.38 4.98
C ASP A 320 -9.28 -5.51 5.72
N SER A 321 -10.44 -5.24 6.31
CA SER A 321 -11.26 -6.24 7.02
C SER A 321 -12.13 -7.10 6.09
N VAL A 322 -12.20 -6.77 4.79
CA VAL A 322 -12.96 -7.48 3.76
C VAL A 322 -12.06 -7.96 2.62
N ARG A 323 -12.64 -8.68 1.65
CA ARG A 323 -11.95 -9.19 0.46
C ARG A 323 -11.19 -8.11 -0.34
N GLY A 324 -10.29 -8.56 -1.19
CA GLY A 324 -9.50 -7.72 -2.11
C GLY A 324 -8.18 -7.26 -1.51
N PRO A 325 -7.43 -6.41 -2.20
CA PRO A 325 -6.14 -5.95 -1.72
C PRO A 325 -6.30 -5.01 -0.50
N MET A 326 -5.35 -5.12 0.44
CA MET A 326 -5.30 -4.24 1.62
C MET A 326 -4.65 -2.90 1.25
N LEU A 327 -5.44 -2.03 0.60
CA LEU A 327 -5.01 -0.73 0.07
C LEU A 327 -5.88 0.41 0.59
N ALA A 328 -5.23 1.49 1.02
CA ALA A 328 -5.91 2.64 1.60
C ALA A 328 -6.92 3.29 0.65
N HIS A 329 -6.57 3.44 -0.64
CA HIS A 329 -7.46 4.01 -1.66
C HIS A 329 -8.67 3.11 -1.95
N LYS A 330 -8.51 1.76 -1.99
CA LYS A 330 -9.65 0.84 -2.05
C LYS A 330 -10.61 1.07 -0.86
N ALA A 331 -10.05 1.14 0.35
CA ALA A 331 -10.85 1.35 1.55
C ALA A 331 -11.61 2.69 1.54
N SER A 332 -10.97 3.75 1.05
CA SER A 332 -11.60 5.08 0.92
C SER A 332 -12.76 5.07 -0.07
N GLU A 333 -12.58 4.47 -1.24
CA GLU A 333 -13.62 4.39 -2.27
C GLU A 333 -14.76 3.44 -1.85
N GLU A 334 -14.48 2.33 -1.19
CA GLU A 334 -15.51 1.50 -0.56
C GLU A 334 -16.31 2.29 0.49
N GLY A 335 -15.65 3.15 1.27
CA GLY A 335 -16.30 4.02 2.24
C GLY A 335 -17.26 5.01 1.59
N ILE A 336 -16.86 5.67 0.52
CA ILE A 336 -17.72 6.58 -0.25
C ILE A 336 -18.88 5.82 -0.87
N MET A 337 -18.63 4.70 -1.54
CA MET A 337 -19.65 3.85 -2.17
C MET A 337 -20.71 3.41 -1.16
N VAL A 338 -20.31 2.88 -0.02
CA VAL A 338 -21.25 2.40 1.02
C VAL A 338 -22.12 3.53 1.56
N VAL A 339 -21.52 4.69 1.82
CA VAL A 339 -22.26 5.85 2.33
C VAL A 339 -23.24 6.37 1.29
N ASP A 340 -22.86 6.45 0.02
CA ASP A 340 -23.77 6.85 -1.06
C ASP A 340 -24.95 5.86 -1.19
N ILE A 341 -24.70 4.54 -1.05
CA ILE A 341 -25.75 3.51 -1.01
C ILE A 341 -26.70 3.71 0.19
N ILE A 342 -26.15 3.99 1.39
CA ILE A 342 -26.96 4.27 2.58
C ILE A 342 -27.85 5.50 2.38
N ALA A 343 -27.35 6.52 1.69
CA ALA A 343 -28.09 7.73 1.33
C ALA A 343 -29.12 7.53 0.18
N GLY A 344 -29.22 6.33 -0.38
CA GLY A 344 -30.16 5.98 -1.45
C GLY A 344 -29.65 6.28 -2.87
N HIS A 345 -28.37 6.60 -3.02
CA HIS A 345 -27.75 6.80 -4.33
C HIS A 345 -27.29 5.45 -4.93
N LYS A 346 -27.16 5.41 -6.26
CA LYS A 346 -26.52 4.28 -6.95
C LYS A 346 -25.01 4.52 -6.96
N ALA A 347 -24.27 3.59 -6.40
CA ALA A 347 -22.82 3.61 -6.40
C ALA A 347 -22.26 2.19 -6.61
N ALA A 348 -21.11 2.09 -7.28
CA ALA A 348 -20.37 0.84 -7.50
C ALA A 348 -18.89 1.16 -7.60
N LEU A 349 -18.05 0.19 -7.26
CA LEU A 349 -16.60 0.27 -7.39
C LEU A 349 -16.14 -0.78 -8.41
N ASN A 350 -15.29 -0.37 -9.34
CA ASN A 350 -14.65 -1.28 -10.27
C ASN A 350 -13.37 -1.86 -9.65
N TYR A 351 -13.47 -3.06 -9.12
CA TYR A 351 -12.34 -3.73 -8.47
C TYR A 351 -11.21 -4.12 -9.44
N ASP A 352 -11.48 -4.22 -10.75
CA ASP A 352 -10.46 -4.49 -11.76
C ASP A 352 -9.57 -3.27 -12.05
N CYS A 353 -9.98 -2.07 -11.64
CA CYS A 353 -9.28 -0.81 -11.87
C CYS A 353 -8.59 -0.25 -10.60
N ILE A 354 -8.37 -1.07 -9.58
CA ILE A 354 -7.64 -0.65 -8.37
C ILE A 354 -6.14 -0.74 -8.65
N PRO A 355 -5.39 0.39 -8.64
CA PRO A 355 -3.96 0.38 -8.89
C PRO A 355 -3.18 -0.17 -7.68
N ASN A 356 -2.08 -0.86 -7.96
CA ASN A 356 -1.09 -1.28 -6.99
C ASN A 356 0.20 -0.50 -7.20
N ILE A 357 0.85 -0.09 -6.10
CA ILE A 357 2.07 0.70 -6.16
C ILE A 357 3.06 0.21 -5.09
N ILE A 358 4.34 0.13 -5.47
CA ILE A 358 5.47 -0.04 -4.55
C ILE A 358 6.37 1.18 -4.72
N TYR A 359 6.56 1.94 -3.65
CA TYR A 359 7.24 3.25 -3.67
C TYR A 359 8.77 3.15 -3.48
N THR A 360 9.38 2.09 -4.01
CA THR A 360 10.84 2.05 -4.15
C THR A 360 11.30 3.15 -5.15
N PHE A 361 12.57 3.21 -5.49
CA PHE A 361 13.02 3.98 -6.66
C PHE A 361 13.92 3.10 -7.53
N PRO A 362 13.54 2.85 -8.79
CA PRO A 362 12.27 3.27 -9.41
C PRO A 362 11.04 2.68 -8.71
N GLU A 363 9.91 3.37 -8.84
CA GLU A 363 8.61 2.90 -8.37
C GLU A 363 8.07 1.80 -9.28
N LEU A 364 7.24 0.92 -8.72
CA LEU A 364 6.52 -0.10 -9.47
C LEU A 364 5.04 0.22 -9.38
N ALA A 365 4.33 0.23 -10.49
CA ALA A 365 2.89 0.48 -10.50
C ALA A 365 2.19 -0.39 -11.54
N TRP A 366 0.98 -0.86 -11.20
CA TRP A 366 0.15 -1.60 -12.16
C TRP A 366 -1.33 -1.50 -11.82
N VAL A 367 -2.16 -1.63 -12.86
CA VAL A 367 -3.62 -1.75 -12.78
C VAL A 367 -4.08 -2.78 -13.79
N GLY A 368 -5.15 -3.50 -13.47
CA GLY A 368 -5.70 -4.56 -14.31
C GLY A 368 -4.92 -5.87 -14.25
N LYS A 369 -5.16 -6.73 -15.23
CA LYS A 369 -4.60 -8.09 -15.28
C LYS A 369 -3.19 -8.12 -15.86
N THR A 370 -2.37 -9.01 -15.35
CA THR A 370 -1.02 -9.26 -15.87
C THR A 370 -1.06 -10.11 -17.13
N GLU A 371 0.03 -10.08 -17.91
CA GLU A 371 0.16 -10.89 -19.12
C GLU A 371 0.05 -12.39 -18.83
N GLN A 372 0.66 -12.86 -17.72
CA GLN A 372 0.58 -14.26 -17.32
C GLN A 372 -0.84 -14.69 -16.91
N GLN A 373 -1.59 -13.83 -16.21
CA GLN A 373 -2.99 -14.10 -15.86
C GLN A 373 -3.86 -14.25 -17.11
N LEU A 374 -3.79 -13.26 -18.02
CA LEU A 374 -4.56 -13.28 -19.27
C LEU A 374 -4.24 -14.51 -20.14
N LYS A 375 -2.96 -14.87 -20.24
CA LYS A 375 -2.54 -16.09 -20.95
C LYS A 375 -3.09 -17.35 -20.30
N SER A 376 -3.10 -17.44 -18.97
CA SER A 376 -3.65 -18.59 -18.25
C SER A 376 -5.16 -18.70 -18.40
N GLU A 377 -5.86 -17.56 -18.57
CA GLU A 377 -7.29 -17.49 -18.86
C GLU A 377 -7.62 -17.75 -20.35
N GLY A 378 -6.61 -17.94 -21.20
CA GLY A 378 -6.78 -18.18 -22.64
C GLY A 378 -7.18 -16.94 -23.45
N VAL A 379 -7.03 -15.73 -22.86
CA VAL A 379 -7.34 -14.47 -23.55
C VAL A 379 -6.25 -14.16 -24.58
N LYS A 380 -6.65 -13.88 -25.83
CA LYS A 380 -5.72 -13.40 -26.86
C LYS A 380 -5.43 -11.93 -26.64
N ILE A 381 -4.16 -11.59 -26.61
CA ILE A 381 -3.69 -10.25 -26.24
C ILE A 381 -2.66 -9.70 -27.21
N LYS A 382 -2.63 -8.37 -27.31
CA LYS A 382 -1.54 -7.58 -27.87
C LYS A 382 -0.79 -6.89 -26.72
N VAL A 383 0.51 -6.75 -26.87
CA VAL A 383 1.37 -6.13 -25.82
C VAL A 383 2.28 -5.09 -26.42
N GLY A 384 2.15 -3.86 -25.96
CA GLY A 384 3.07 -2.76 -26.23
C GLY A 384 3.97 -2.47 -25.03
N LYS A 385 5.25 -2.18 -25.27
CA LYS A 385 6.22 -1.85 -24.24
C LYS A 385 7.16 -0.76 -24.69
N PHE A 386 7.32 0.30 -23.90
CA PHE A 386 8.21 1.41 -24.18
C PHE A 386 9.17 1.67 -23.02
N PRO A 387 10.49 1.62 -23.20
CA PRO A 387 11.48 1.86 -22.16
C PRO A 387 11.66 3.37 -21.93
N PHE A 388 11.82 3.79 -20.68
CA PHE A 388 12.10 5.19 -20.35
C PHE A 388 13.45 5.68 -20.90
N ALA A 389 14.38 4.77 -21.17
CA ALA A 389 15.64 5.09 -21.84
C ALA A 389 15.45 5.70 -23.25
N ALA A 390 14.27 5.57 -23.88
CA ALA A 390 13.92 6.20 -25.15
C ALA A 390 13.13 7.51 -24.97
N SER A 391 12.83 7.92 -23.73
CA SER A 391 12.11 9.17 -23.44
C SER A 391 13.07 10.33 -23.21
N GLY A 392 12.98 11.39 -24.02
CA GLY A 392 13.82 12.59 -23.85
C GLY A 392 13.63 13.26 -22.47
N ARG A 393 12.40 13.26 -21.92
CA ARG A 393 12.13 13.83 -20.59
C ARG A 393 12.76 12.98 -19.48
N ALA A 394 12.69 11.64 -19.61
CA ALA A 394 13.33 10.73 -18.64
C ALA A 394 14.86 10.87 -18.67
N MET A 395 15.45 11.03 -19.86
CA MET A 395 16.89 11.34 -20.02
C MET A 395 17.25 12.65 -19.33
N ALA A 396 16.49 13.71 -19.55
CA ALA A 396 16.73 15.02 -18.94
C ALA A 396 16.62 14.99 -17.41
N ALA A 397 15.79 14.10 -16.87
CA ALA A 397 15.59 13.89 -15.42
C ALA A 397 16.57 12.87 -14.82
N ASN A 398 17.46 12.26 -15.62
CA ASN A 398 18.33 11.14 -15.21
C ASN A 398 17.54 9.95 -14.60
N ALA A 399 16.34 9.68 -15.11
CA ALA A 399 15.40 8.67 -14.62
C ALA A 399 15.00 7.70 -15.76
N THR A 400 16.01 7.06 -16.36
CA THR A 400 15.86 6.22 -17.56
C THR A 400 15.58 4.75 -17.29
N ASP A 401 15.63 4.32 -16.03
CA ASP A 401 15.38 2.94 -15.64
C ASP A 401 13.89 2.60 -15.81
N GLY A 402 13.65 1.38 -16.32
CA GLY A 402 12.30 0.81 -16.42
C GLY A 402 11.56 1.10 -17.74
N PHE A 403 10.24 0.97 -17.68
CA PHE A 403 9.37 0.97 -18.87
C PHE A 403 7.89 1.20 -18.52
N VAL A 404 7.08 1.48 -19.54
CA VAL A 404 5.62 1.34 -19.55
C VAL A 404 5.25 0.14 -20.42
N LYS A 405 4.33 -0.71 -19.94
CA LYS A 405 3.76 -1.87 -20.66
C LYS A 405 2.24 -1.75 -20.65
N ILE A 406 1.62 -1.84 -21.83
CA ILE A 406 0.17 -1.88 -22.02
C ILE A 406 -0.20 -3.21 -22.63
N ILE A 407 -1.26 -3.83 -22.10
CA ILE A 407 -1.82 -5.08 -22.57
C ILE A 407 -3.25 -4.80 -23.03
N ALA A 408 -3.55 -5.14 -24.28
CA ALA A 408 -4.87 -4.98 -24.88
C ALA A 408 -5.43 -6.31 -25.39
N ASP A 409 -6.74 -6.46 -25.40
CA ASP A 409 -7.43 -7.58 -26.03
C ASP A 409 -7.22 -7.55 -27.54
N GLU A 410 -6.88 -8.70 -28.15
CA GLU A 410 -6.57 -8.77 -29.59
C GLU A 410 -7.77 -8.43 -30.48
N GLY A 411 -8.98 -8.80 -30.05
CA GLY A 411 -10.20 -8.65 -30.85
C GLY A 411 -10.90 -7.31 -30.70
N THR A 412 -10.90 -6.75 -29.49
CA THR A 412 -11.63 -5.51 -29.15
C THR A 412 -10.72 -4.29 -28.97
N ASP A 413 -9.42 -4.51 -28.91
CA ASP A 413 -8.39 -3.51 -28.59
C ASP A 413 -8.52 -2.87 -27.19
N ARG A 414 -9.47 -3.32 -26.37
CA ARG A 414 -9.69 -2.80 -25.01
C ARG A 414 -8.45 -3.02 -24.13
N ILE A 415 -8.05 -2.00 -23.38
CA ILE A 415 -6.94 -2.09 -22.44
C ILE A 415 -7.37 -2.98 -21.26
N LEU A 416 -6.58 -4.04 -21.00
CA LEU A 416 -6.81 -5.03 -19.95
C LEU A 416 -5.83 -4.91 -18.79
N GLY A 417 -4.73 -4.22 -19.00
CA GLY A 417 -3.73 -3.98 -17.95
C GLY A 417 -2.67 -3.00 -18.38
N VAL A 418 -2.20 -2.22 -17.41
CA VAL A 418 -1.09 -1.27 -17.56
C VAL A 418 -0.10 -1.53 -16.44
N HIS A 419 1.18 -1.72 -16.77
CA HIS A 419 2.23 -2.08 -15.86
C HIS A 419 3.46 -1.21 -16.09
N MET A 420 4.09 -0.70 -15.05
CA MET A 420 5.23 0.18 -15.22
C MET A 420 6.24 0.07 -14.08
N VAL A 421 7.48 0.34 -14.45
CA VAL A 421 8.61 0.55 -13.54
C VAL A 421 9.22 1.88 -13.93
N GLY A 422 9.34 2.86 -13.03
CA GLY A 422 9.90 4.17 -13.39
C GLY A 422 9.89 5.16 -12.24
N GLY A 423 10.58 6.27 -12.40
CA GLY A 423 10.77 7.25 -11.32
C GLY A 423 9.51 7.93 -10.79
N ILE A 424 8.44 7.97 -11.59
CA ILE A 424 7.13 8.56 -11.25
C ILE A 424 5.97 7.64 -11.66
N ALA A 425 6.19 6.32 -11.55
CA ALA A 425 5.18 5.34 -11.94
C ALA A 425 3.88 5.46 -11.12
N SER A 426 3.97 5.89 -9.87
CA SER A 426 2.83 6.14 -8.99
C SER A 426 1.87 7.21 -9.52
N GLU A 427 2.40 8.22 -10.19
CA GLU A 427 1.58 9.29 -10.80
C GLU A 427 1.10 8.89 -12.20
N LEU A 428 1.96 8.22 -12.98
CA LEU A 428 1.62 7.81 -14.34
C LEU A 428 0.53 6.75 -14.40
N ILE A 429 0.45 5.85 -13.42
CA ILE A 429 -0.52 4.75 -13.42
C ILE A 429 -1.97 5.26 -13.42
N ALA A 430 -2.22 6.47 -12.94
CA ALA A 430 -3.53 7.09 -12.98
C ALA A 430 -4.07 7.22 -14.41
N GLN A 431 -3.21 7.39 -15.42
CA GLN A 431 -3.62 7.40 -16.83
C GLN A 431 -4.14 6.03 -17.27
N GLY A 432 -3.51 4.94 -16.78
CA GLY A 432 -3.98 3.57 -17.00
C GLY A 432 -5.32 3.31 -16.32
N VAL A 433 -5.49 3.78 -15.07
CA VAL A 433 -6.77 3.66 -14.34
C VAL A 433 -7.89 4.37 -15.09
N ILE A 434 -7.67 5.63 -15.49
CA ILE A 434 -8.66 6.42 -16.25
C ILE A 434 -9.02 5.73 -17.57
N ALA A 435 -8.02 5.26 -18.34
CA ALA A 435 -8.26 4.57 -19.60
C ALA A 435 -9.09 3.29 -19.40
N MET A 436 -8.78 2.49 -18.39
CA MET A 436 -9.52 1.26 -18.09
C MET A 436 -10.93 1.53 -17.56
N GLU A 437 -11.13 2.54 -16.72
CA GLU A 437 -12.47 2.94 -16.21
C GLU A 437 -13.39 3.38 -17.34
N PHE A 438 -12.86 4.10 -18.35
CA PHE A 438 -13.61 4.49 -19.54
C PHE A 438 -13.66 3.40 -20.61
N CYS A 439 -13.16 2.19 -20.32
CA CYS A 439 -13.11 1.07 -21.27
C CYS A 439 -12.38 1.42 -22.58
N ALA A 440 -11.36 2.28 -22.50
CA ALA A 440 -10.61 2.75 -23.68
C ALA A 440 -9.88 1.59 -24.38
N SER A 441 -9.74 1.73 -25.69
CA SER A 441 -8.86 0.92 -26.52
C SER A 441 -7.42 1.45 -26.48
N ALA A 442 -6.47 0.65 -26.95
CA ALA A 442 -5.10 1.14 -27.15
C ALA A 442 -5.09 2.26 -28.23
N GLU A 443 -5.94 2.15 -29.27
CA GLU A 443 -6.08 3.17 -30.31
C GLU A 443 -6.55 4.51 -29.74
N ASP A 444 -7.46 4.53 -28.74
CA ASP A 444 -7.88 5.79 -28.10
C ASP A 444 -6.68 6.53 -27.51
N LEU A 445 -5.75 5.84 -26.83
CA LEU A 445 -4.52 6.46 -26.31
C LEU A 445 -3.55 6.87 -27.42
N GLN A 446 -3.51 6.16 -28.56
CA GLN A 446 -2.69 6.50 -29.72
C GLN A 446 -3.15 7.81 -30.39
N LEU A 447 -4.45 8.11 -30.33
CA LEU A 447 -5.04 9.29 -30.94
C LEU A 447 -5.01 10.53 -30.03
N MET A 448 -4.68 10.38 -28.76
CA MET A 448 -4.61 11.50 -27.82
C MET A 448 -3.32 12.30 -27.99
N VAL A 449 -3.41 13.60 -27.72
CA VAL A 449 -2.24 14.50 -27.72
C VAL A 449 -1.65 14.55 -26.32
N PHE A 450 -0.39 14.10 -26.19
CA PHE A 450 0.39 14.21 -24.97
C PHE A 450 1.31 15.43 -25.03
N ALA A 451 1.46 16.12 -23.91
CA ALA A 451 2.34 17.29 -23.85
C ALA A 451 3.82 16.89 -24.01
N HIS A 452 4.57 17.70 -24.78
CA HIS A 452 6.02 17.50 -25.00
C HIS A 452 6.84 18.62 -24.34
N PRO A 453 7.97 18.30 -23.64
CA PRO A 453 8.40 16.97 -23.28
C PRO A 453 7.84 16.54 -21.91
N THR A 454 7.26 15.37 -21.83
CA THR A 454 6.76 14.78 -20.58
C THR A 454 7.09 13.28 -20.49
N VAL A 455 7.06 12.74 -19.27
CA VAL A 455 7.21 11.30 -19.06
C VAL A 455 5.94 10.55 -19.51
N SER A 456 4.79 11.22 -19.57
CA SER A 456 3.51 10.68 -20.07
C SER A 456 3.58 10.22 -21.53
N GLU A 457 4.49 10.79 -22.35
CA GLU A 457 4.72 10.32 -23.71
C GLU A 457 5.13 8.84 -23.77
N ALA A 458 5.69 8.30 -22.69
CA ALA A 458 6.00 6.86 -22.59
C ALA A 458 4.73 5.99 -22.56
N VAL A 459 3.61 6.51 -22.01
CA VAL A 459 2.30 5.83 -22.06
C VAL A 459 1.76 5.84 -23.49
N HIS A 460 1.84 6.97 -24.18
CA HIS A 460 1.48 7.10 -25.59
C HIS A 460 2.27 6.14 -26.50
N GLU A 461 3.59 6.14 -26.37
CA GLU A 461 4.48 5.26 -27.14
C GLU A 461 4.24 3.77 -26.83
N ALA A 462 3.94 3.42 -25.57
CA ALA A 462 3.56 2.06 -25.22
C ALA A 462 2.22 1.65 -25.85
N ALA A 463 1.25 2.57 -25.96
CA ALA A 463 0.00 2.33 -26.69
C ALA A 463 0.25 2.14 -28.19
N LEU A 464 1.07 2.97 -28.81
CA LEU A 464 1.51 2.80 -30.21
C LEU A 464 2.21 1.45 -30.43
N ALA A 465 3.04 1.03 -29.47
CA ALA A 465 3.77 -0.25 -29.53
C ALA A 465 2.84 -1.47 -29.49
N VAL A 466 1.59 -1.37 -28.97
CA VAL A 466 0.59 -2.44 -29.00
C VAL A 466 0.34 -2.92 -30.44
N ASP A 467 0.30 -2.00 -31.39
CA ASP A 467 0.07 -2.27 -32.82
C ASP A 467 1.36 -2.22 -33.67
N ASN A 468 2.53 -2.17 -33.04
CA ASN A 468 3.83 -1.99 -33.69
C ASN A 468 3.95 -0.66 -34.46
N HIS A 469 3.35 0.41 -33.93
CA HIS A 469 3.39 1.76 -34.50
C HIS A 469 4.26 2.73 -33.67
N ALA A 470 4.98 2.26 -32.65
CA ALA A 470 5.88 3.10 -31.88
C ALA A 470 6.86 3.87 -32.79
N ILE A 471 7.10 5.14 -32.47
CA ILE A 471 7.91 6.03 -33.30
C ILE A 471 9.36 6.09 -32.76
N HIS A 472 9.52 6.14 -31.45
CA HIS A 472 10.82 6.37 -30.82
C HIS A 472 11.55 5.09 -30.40
N ILE A 473 11.02 3.92 -30.76
CA ILE A 473 11.69 2.63 -30.62
C ILE A 473 11.50 1.77 -31.89
N ALA A 474 12.37 0.78 -32.09
CA ALA A 474 12.19 -0.17 -33.18
C ALA A 474 11.00 -1.10 -32.91
N ASN A 475 10.06 -1.14 -33.84
CA ASN A 475 8.93 -2.05 -33.80
C ASN A 475 9.36 -3.50 -34.06
N ARG A 476 8.63 -4.47 -33.51
CA ARG A 476 8.86 -5.90 -33.81
C ARG A 476 8.59 -6.15 -35.28
N LYS A 477 9.53 -6.81 -35.97
CA LYS A 477 9.28 -7.23 -37.36
C LYS A 477 8.09 -8.19 -37.39
N LYS A 478 7.09 -7.90 -38.23
CA LYS A 478 6.02 -8.88 -38.52
C LYS A 478 6.72 -10.14 -39.03
N ARG A 479 6.58 -11.24 -38.33
CA ARG A 479 6.99 -12.57 -38.80
C ARG A 479 5.98 -13.11 -39.80
#